data_8c2ed5e3b80792a2403f1e3a3a4411e0
#
_entry.id   8c2ed5e3b80792a2403f1e3a3a4411e0
#
_cell.length_a   1.000
_cell.length_b   1.000
_cell.length_c   1.000
_cell.angle_alpha   90.00
_cell.angle_beta   90.00
_cell.angle_gamma   90.00
#
_symmetry.space_group_name_H-M   'P 1'
#
loop_
_entity.id
_entity.type
_entity.pdbx_description
1 polymer ?
#
loop_
_entity_poly.entity_id
_entity_poly.type
_entity_poly.pdbx_seq_one_letter_code
_entity_poly.pdbx_strand_id
1 'polypeptide(L)'
;MRFRAYDSIENIECETEIRRADANAIEDFRLWDTYVDHKIIREKDRDFNYRIFEWDKILRMSLNLGFDYRCYAAYTGTRLDGLLTLRNQDTLYLDFFATAPWNYFGVKGKMRRIGSGLVYFTINASRLSGFSGEFSLYALEETEEYCEKIGMVHTGHFKFGLKKYHMAQKEAAVFERNFRKYIILE
;
A
#
# COMPACT_ATOMS: atom_id res chain seq x y z
N MET A 1 -2.52 10.83 8.35
CA MET A 1 -3.76 10.07 8.64
C MET A 1 -3.46 8.94 9.59
N ARG A 2 -4.26 8.74 10.63
CA ARG A 2 -4.08 7.67 11.62
C ARG A 2 -5.26 6.70 11.61
N PHE A 3 -4.98 5.41 11.83
CA PHE A 3 -6.00 4.36 11.91
C PHE A 3 -5.54 3.22 12.83
N ARG A 4 -6.50 2.36 13.21
CA ARG A 4 -6.24 1.17 14.03
C ARG A 4 -5.94 -0.02 13.13
N ALA A 5 -4.67 -0.41 13.08
CA ALA A 5 -4.25 -1.72 12.58
C ALA A 5 -4.43 -2.78 13.68
N TYR A 6 -4.25 -4.05 13.33
CA TYR A 6 -4.40 -5.16 14.27
C TYR A 6 -3.20 -6.09 14.18
N ASP A 7 -2.45 -6.19 15.28
CA ASP A 7 -1.39 -7.19 15.40
C ASP A 7 -2.03 -8.54 15.72
N SER A 8 -1.92 -9.48 14.76
CA SER A 8 -2.57 -10.78 14.88
C SER A 8 -1.79 -11.78 15.74
N ILE A 9 -0.56 -11.45 16.12
CA ILE A 9 0.29 -12.27 17.01
C ILE A 9 0.02 -11.86 18.45
N GLU A 10 0.14 -10.56 18.73
CA GLU A 10 -0.09 -10.01 20.07
C GLU A 10 -1.58 -9.87 20.42
N ASN A 11 -2.47 -10.04 19.42
CA ASN A 11 -3.93 -9.91 19.56
C ASN A 11 -4.38 -8.55 20.08
N ILE A 12 -3.75 -7.46 19.62
CA ILE A 12 -4.03 -6.09 20.02
C ILE A 12 -4.26 -5.15 18.85
N GLU A 13 -5.03 -4.09 19.07
CA GLU A 13 -5.10 -2.97 18.12
C GLU A 13 -3.92 -2.02 18.36
N CYS A 14 -3.30 -1.60 17.24
CA CYS A 14 -2.16 -0.69 17.22
C CYS A 14 -2.50 0.54 16.39
N GLU A 15 -2.08 1.71 16.86
CA GLU A 15 -2.18 2.91 16.04
C GLU A 15 -1.14 2.85 14.91
N THR A 16 -1.61 3.12 13.68
CA THR A 16 -0.77 3.22 12.49
C THR A 16 -0.97 4.59 11.87
N GLU A 17 0.11 5.28 11.60
CA GLU A 17 0.13 6.58 10.92
C GLU A 17 0.59 6.44 9.48
N ILE A 18 -0.16 7.04 8.53
CA ILE A 18 0.31 7.24 7.16
C ILE A 18 0.73 8.71 7.00
N ARG A 19 2.00 8.90 6.63
CA ARG A 19 2.61 10.20 6.40
C ARG A 19 3.44 10.19 5.12
N ARG A 20 3.84 11.39 4.66
CA ARG A 20 4.76 11.50 3.53
C ARG A 20 6.07 10.78 3.87
N ALA A 21 6.54 9.94 2.94
CA ALA A 21 7.84 9.29 3.10
C ALA A 21 8.96 10.35 3.07
N ASP A 22 9.92 10.18 3.93
CA ASP A 22 11.12 11.00 4.07
C ASP A 22 12.39 10.14 3.89
N ALA A 23 13.56 10.72 4.14
CA ALA A 23 14.82 10.02 4.03
C ALA A 23 14.92 8.81 4.98
N ASN A 24 14.25 8.86 6.15
CA ASN A 24 14.24 7.76 7.11
C ASN A 24 13.51 6.54 6.54
N ALA A 25 12.47 6.74 5.70
CA ALA A 25 11.77 5.63 5.07
C ALA A 25 12.67 4.76 4.17
N ILE A 26 13.78 5.31 3.65
CA ILE A 26 14.77 4.56 2.87
C ILE A 26 15.54 3.60 3.78
N GLU A 27 15.97 4.10 4.94
CA GLU A 27 16.69 3.27 5.92
C GLU A 27 15.78 2.20 6.51
N ASP A 28 14.54 2.57 6.87
CA ASP A 28 13.56 1.64 7.41
C ASP A 28 13.18 0.55 6.39
N PHE A 29 13.14 0.90 5.10
CA PHE A 29 12.89 -0.08 4.03
C PHE A 29 14.00 -1.13 3.92
N ARG A 30 15.25 -0.83 4.25
CA ARG A 30 16.35 -1.81 4.26
C ARG A 30 16.09 -2.98 5.21
N LEU A 31 15.31 -2.77 6.28
CA LEU A 31 14.88 -3.85 7.16
C LEU A 31 13.96 -4.84 6.45
N TRP A 32 13.18 -4.39 5.46
CA TRP A 32 12.36 -5.27 4.63
C TRP A 32 13.24 -6.19 3.77
N ASP A 33 14.26 -5.63 3.10
CA ASP A 33 15.20 -6.41 2.29
C ASP A 33 15.93 -7.44 3.13
N THR A 34 16.44 -7.03 4.30
CA THR A 34 17.12 -7.95 5.24
C THR A 34 16.20 -9.08 5.68
N TYR A 35 14.92 -8.77 5.97
CA TYR A 35 13.93 -9.77 6.38
C TYR A 35 13.64 -10.77 5.25
N VAL A 36 13.46 -10.28 4.02
CA VAL A 36 13.21 -11.11 2.83
C VAL A 36 14.40 -12.02 2.55
N ASP A 37 15.62 -11.49 2.56
CA ASP A 37 16.84 -12.27 2.32
C ASP A 37 16.99 -13.41 3.32
N HIS A 38 16.75 -13.15 4.61
CA HIS A 38 16.78 -14.20 5.64
C HIS A 38 15.70 -15.26 5.44
N LYS A 39 14.49 -14.89 5.01
CA LYS A 39 13.38 -15.81 4.78
C LYS A 39 13.57 -16.64 3.52
N ILE A 40 13.92 -16.02 2.39
CA ILE A 40 14.17 -16.72 1.12
C ILE A 40 15.28 -17.74 1.27
N ILE A 41 16.37 -17.39 1.98
CA ILE A 41 17.48 -18.31 2.24
C ILE A 41 17.02 -19.51 3.08
N ARG A 42 16.16 -19.30 4.07
CA ARG A 42 15.69 -20.38 4.97
C ARG A 42 14.62 -21.29 4.33
N GLU A 43 13.65 -20.71 3.62
CA GLU A 43 12.46 -21.42 3.16
C GLU A 43 12.60 -21.91 1.72
N LYS A 44 13.67 -21.56 0.98
CA LYS A 44 13.87 -21.88 -0.44
C LYS A 44 12.67 -21.53 -1.34
N ASP A 45 11.86 -20.61 -0.89
CA ASP A 45 10.64 -20.17 -1.59
C ASP A 45 11.07 -19.28 -2.77
N ARG A 46 11.20 -19.90 -3.96
CA ARG A 46 11.71 -19.27 -5.19
C ARG A 46 10.69 -18.41 -5.91
N ASP A 47 9.40 -18.51 -5.55
CA ASP A 47 8.30 -17.91 -6.31
C ASP A 47 7.85 -16.54 -5.77
N PHE A 48 8.47 -16.04 -4.72
CA PHE A 48 8.07 -14.78 -4.14
C PHE A 48 8.79 -13.59 -4.79
N ASN A 49 8.05 -12.85 -5.61
CA ASN A 49 8.51 -11.67 -6.35
C ASN A 49 8.48 -10.37 -5.53
N TYR A 50 8.79 -10.42 -4.23
CA TYR A 50 8.83 -9.24 -3.37
C TYR A 50 9.78 -8.14 -3.92
N ARG A 51 10.84 -8.53 -4.65
CA ARG A 51 11.83 -7.63 -5.26
C ARG A 51 11.40 -7.01 -6.58
N ILE A 52 10.16 -7.22 -7.05
CA ILE A 52 9.65 -6.59 -8.28
C ILE A 52 9.75 -5.07 -8.20
N PHE A 53 9.62 -4.50 -7.02
CA PHE A 53 9.72 -3.06 -6.81
C PHE A 53 11.05 -2.70 -6.16
N GLU A 54 11.87 -1.96 -6.90
CA GLU A 54 13.08 -1.33 -6.37
C GLU A 54 12.67 -0.14 -5.46
N TRP A 55 12.10 -0.42 -4.28
CA TRP A 55 11.58 0.61 -3.38
C TRP A 55 12.60 1.65 -2.97
N ASP A 56 13.88 1.28 -2.80
CA ASP A 56 14.96 2.23 -2.56
C ASP A 56 15.05 3.28 -3.66
N LYS A 57 14.99 2.84 -4.92
CA LYS A 57 14.99 3.72 -6.09
C LYS A 57 13.71 4.55 -6.16
N ILE A 58 12.54 3.93 -5.93
CA ILE A 58 11.23 4.59 -5.93
C ILE A 58 11.19 5.69 -4.87
N LEU A 59 11.64 5.40 -3.65
CA LEU A 59 11.71 6.37 -2.56
C LEU A 59 12.63 7.54 -2.90
N ARG A 60 13.85 7.28 -3.40
CA ARG A 60 14.79 8.32 -3.83
C ARG A 60 14.23 9.19 -4.96
N MET A 61 13.59 8.58 -5.96
CA MET A 61 12.93 9.31 -7.04
C MET A 61 11.81 10.21 -6.50
N SER A 62 10.97 9.70 -5.60
CA SER A 62 9.88 10.45 -4.98
C SER A 62 10.37 11.66 -4.18
N LEU A 63 11.52 11.58 -3.52
CA LEU A 63 12.12 12.69 -2.80
C LEU A 63 12.68 13.77 -3.74
N ASN A 64 13.12 13.38 -4.94
CA ASN A 64 13.81 14.26 -5.89
C ASN A 64 12.89 14.89 -6.96
N LEU A 65 11.78 14.21 -7.34
CA LEU A 65 10.94 14.58 -8.50
C LEU A 65 9.79 15.55 -8.17
N GLY A 66 9.64 16.01 -6.92
CA GLY A 66 8.64 17.02 -6.59
C GLY A 66 7.18 16.51 -6.58
N PHE A 67 6.24 17.39 -6.97
CA PHE A 67 4.82 17.24 -6.64
C PHE A 67 4.05 16.12 -7.38
N ASP A 68 4.49 15.70 -8.57
CA ASP A 68 3.71 14.78 -9.40
C ASP A 68 3.83 13.31 -8.95
N TYR A 69 4.87 12.99 -8.19
CA TYR A 69 5.16 11.65 -7.70
C TYR A 69 5.34 11.66 -6.19
N ARG A 70 4.35 11.16 -5.46
CA ARG A 70 4.32 11.25 -4.00
C ARG A 70 4.40 9.85 -3.39
N CYS A 71 5.41 9.62 -2.56
CA CYS A 71 5.52 8.42 -1.76
C CYS A 71 5.02 8.65 -0.32
N TYR A 72 4.29 7.69 0.20
CA TYR A 72 3.77 7.68 1.57
C TYR A 72 4.14 6.39 2.27
N ALA A 73 4.37 6.49 3.57
CA ALA A 73 4.77 5.39 4.43
C ALA A 73 3.78 5.22 5.58
N ALA A 74 3.41 3.98 5.87
CA ALA A 74 2.57 3.60 7.01
C ALA A 74 3.45 3.07 8.14
N TYR A 75 3.40 3.73 9.28
CA TYR A 75 4.18 3.40 10.46
C TYR A 75 3.30 2.93 11.61
N THR A 76 3.64 1.80 12.23
CA THR A 76 3.10 1.39 13.52
C THR A 76 4.19 1.57 14.57
N GLY A 77 4.05 2.61 15.41
CA GLY A 77 5.14 3.10 16.22
C GLY A 77 6.32 3.57 15.34
N THR A 78 7.49 2.95 15.49
CA THR A 78 8.67 3.23 14.66
C THR A 78 8.84 2.27 13.49
N ARG A 79 7.99 1.26 13.36
CA ARG A 79 8.13 0.21 12.34
C ARG A 79 7.40 0.59 11.06
N LEU A 80 8.10 0.52 9.94
CA LEU A 80 7.53 0.71 8.60
C LEU A 80 6.74 -0.55 8.19
N ASP A 81 5.41 -0.46 8.11
CA ASP A 81 4.51 -1.57 7.80
C ASP A 81 3.89 -1.49 6.40
N GLY A 82 4.02 -0.36 5.69
CA GLY A 82 3.50 -0.22 4.34
C GLY A 82 4.06 0.97 3.59
N LEU A 83 4.08 0.88 2.26
CA LEU A 83 4.49 1.93 1.33
C LEU A 83 3.49 2.04 0.19
N LEU A 84 3.26 3.25 -0.28
CA LEU A 84 2.51 3.51 -1.51
C LEU A 84 3.06 4.74 -2.25
N THR A 85 2.86 4.77 -3.56
CA THR A 85 3.13 5.95 -4.38
C THR A 85 1.91 6.38 -5.14
N LEU A 86 1.67 7.68 -5.16
CA LEU A 86 0.57 8.31 -5.88
C LEU A 86 1.12 9.23 -6.96
N ARG A 87 0.47 9.22 -8.12
CA ARG A 87 0.77 10.10 -9.23
C ARG A 87 -0.51 10.69 -9.79
N ASN A 88 -0.56 12.03 -9.87
CA ASN A 88 -1.66 12.73 -10.52
C ASN A 88 -1.42 12.79 -12.01
N GLN A 89 -2.46 12.43 -12.78
CA GLN A 89 -2.57 12.63 -14.22
C GLN A 89 -4.01 13.03 -14.55
N ASP A 90 -4.59 12.46 -15.60
CA ASP A 90 -6.02 12.50 -15.93
C ASP A 90 -6.90 11.84 -14.84
N THR A 91 -6.33 11.00 -14.03
CA THR A 91 -6.89 10.42 -12.80
C THR A 91 -5.78 10.22 -11.77
N LEU A 92 -6.12 9.90 -10.53
CA LEU A 92 -5.13 9.47 -9.55
C LEU A 92 -4.67 8.03 -9.87
N TYR A 93 -3.35 7.82 -9.97
CA TYR A 93 -2.75 6.49 -10.07
C TYR A 93 -2.08 6.11 -8.75
N LEU A 94 -2.39 4.90 -8.29
CA LEU A 94 -1.63 4.19 -7.26
C LEU A 94 -0.59 3.33 -8.00
N ASP A 95 0.60 3.91 -8.25
CA ASP A 95 1.61 3.27 -9.11
C ASP A 95 2.30 2.09 -8.43
N PHE A 96 2.61 2.22 -7.13
CA PHE A 96 3.24 1.17 -6.33
C PHE A 96 2.56 1.09 -4.97
N PHE A 97 2.41 -0.13 -4.47
CA PHE A 97 1.69 -0.41 -3.26
C PHE A 97 2.21 -1.71 -2.64
N ALA A 98 2.67 -1.65 -1.41
CA ALA A 98 3.15 -2.82 -0.69
C ALA A 98 2.90 -2.73 0.81
N THR A 99 2.69 -3.87 1.45
CA THR A 99 2.80 -4.02 2.89
C THR A 99 4.13 -4.71 3.24
N ALA A 100 4.60 -4.52 4.45
CA ALA A 100 5.86 -5.09 4.89
C ALA A 100 5.88 -6.64 4.77
N PRO A 101 7.05 -7.24 4.44
CA PRO A 101 7.15 -8.68 4.16
C PRO A 101 6.75 -9.57 5.34
N TRP A 102 6.94 -9.14 6.59
CA TRP A 102 6.47 -9.89 7.76
C TRP A 102 4.94 -9.99 7.84
N ASN A 103 4.20 -9.11 7.15
CA ASN A 103 2.75 -9.20 7.04
C ASN A 103 2.30 -10.30 6.08
N TYR A 104 3.16 -10.65 5.12
CA TYR A 104 2.93 -11.70 4.13
C TYR A 104 3.47 -13.05 4.61
N PHE A 105 4.75 -13.11 5.02
CA PHE A 105 5.42 -14.34 5.45
C PHE A 105 5.10 -14.79 6.88
N GLY A 106 4.41 -13.97 7.66
CA GLY A 106 3.97 -14.37 9.00
C GLY A 106 2.86 -15.41 8.95
N VAL A 107 2.81 -16.27 9.97
CA VAL A 107 1.78 -17.33 10.13
C VAL A 107 0.36 -16.74 10.29
N LYS A 108 -0.10 -15.85 9.49
CA LYS A 108 -1.39 -15.17 9.38
C LYS A 108 -1.27 -13.64 9.15
N GLY A 109 -0.07 -13.15 8.74
CA GLY A 109 0.17 -11.70 8.62
C GLY A 109 0.23 -11.02 9.99
N LYS A 110 1.36 -10.44 10.33
CA LYS A 110 1.55 -9.83 11.66
C LYS A 110 0.64 -8.63 11.87
N MET A 111 0.56 -7.74 10.86
CA MET A 111 -0.30 -6.56 10.91
C MET A 111 -1.41 -6.64 9.87
N ARG A 112 -2.64 -6.73 10.33
CA ARG A 112 -3.83 -6.66 9.47
C ARG A 112 -4.27 -5.21 9.28
N ARG A 113 -5.02 -4.95 8.22
CA ARG A 113 -5.59 -3.67 7.85
C ARG A 113 -4.60 -2.65 7.28
N ILE A 114 -3.29 -2.91 7.22
CA ILE A 114 -2.32 -1.97 6.62
C ILE A 114 -2.69 -1.69 5.17
N GLY A 115 -2.83 -2.72 4.33
CA GLY A 115 -3.25 -2.55 2.92
C GLY A 115 -4.56 -1.77 2.78
N SER A 116 -5.57 -2.12 3.59
CA SER A 116 -6.85 -1.39 3.57
C SER A 116 -6.71 0.06 4.03
N GLY A 117 -5.84 0.36 4.98
CA GLY A 117 -5.52 1.72 5.43
C GLY A 117 -4.87 2.55 4.31
N LEU A 118 -3.94 1.94 3.55
CA LEU A 118 -3.32 2.56 2.39
C LEU A 118 -4.33 2.83 1.25
N VAL A 119 -5.28 1.90 1.00
CA VAL A 119 -6.39 2.12 0.05
C VAL A 119 -7.30 3.25 0.52
N TYR A 120 -7.70 3.27 1.79
CA TYR A 120 -8.51 4.35 2.34
C TYR A 120 -7.80 5.71 2.21
N PHE A 121 -6.49 5.75 2.48
CA PHE A 121 -5.68 6.95 2.28
C PHE A 121 -5.67 7.39 0.81
N THR A 122 -5.55 6.45 -0.14
CA THR A 122 -5.58 6.73 -1.58
C THR A 122 -6.91 7.34 -2.01
N ILE A 123 -8.04 6.82 -1.51
CA ILE A 123 -9.37 7.37 -1.77
C ILE A 123 -9.47 8.83 -1.28
N ASN A 124 -8.99 9.12 -0.06
CA ASN A 124 -8.99 10.48 0.46
C ASN A 124 -8.07 11.41 -0.34
N ALA A 125 -6.87 10.94 -0.72
CA ALA A 125 -5.95 11.69 -1.56
C ALA A 125 -6.57 12.01 -2.94
N SER A 126 -7.32 11.06 -3.51
CA SER A 126 -8.09 11.24 -4.74
C SER A 126 -9.13 12.34 -4.60
N ARG A 127 -9.92 12.36 -3.51
CA ARG A 127 -10.89 13.42 -3.23
C ARG A 127 -10.24 14.79 -3.12
N LEU A 128 -9.14 14.87 -2.37
CA LEU A 128 -8.38 16.12 -2.22
C LEU A 128 -7.76 16.61 -3.53
N SER A 129 -7.52 15.70 -4.47
CA SER A 129 -7.02 16.00 -5.82
C SER A 129 -8.13 16.27 -6.84
N GLY A 130 -9.41 16.26 -6.46
CA GLY A 130 -10.55 16.54 -7.33
C GLY A 130 -11.13 15.34 -8.09
N PHE A 131 -10.65 14.11 -7.83
CA PHE A 131 -11.08 12.89 -8.53
C PHE A 131 -12.20 12.12 -7.81
N SER A 132 -12.92 12.73 -6.87
CA SER A 132 -14.10 12.17 -6.20
C SER A 132 -13.92 10.82 -5.49
N GLY A 133 -12.68 10.45 -5.17
CA GLY A 133 -12.32 9.16 -4.56
C GLY A 133 -11.94 8.09 -5.58
N GLU A 134 -12.03 8.37 -6.87
CA GLU A 134 -11.63 7.45 -7.94
C GLU A 134 -10.13 7.36 -8.08
N PHE A 135 -9.62 6.17 -8.37
CA PHE A 135 -8.20 5.95 -8.70
C PHE A 135 -8.02 4.68 -9.51
N SER A 136 -6.88 4.57 -10.17
CA SER A 136 -6.49 3.38 -10.93
C SER A 136 -5.15 2.82 -10.46
N LEU A 137 -4.94 1.53 -10.70
CA LEU A 137 -3.65 0.84 -10.51
C LEU A 137 -3.46 -0.24 -11.56
N TYR A 138 -2.22 -0.72 -11.69
CA TYR A 138 -1.89 -1.94 -12.41
C TYR A 138 -1.55 -3.03 -11.39
N ALA A 139 -2.34 -4.11 -11.39
CA ALA A 139 -2.23 -5.19 -10.41
C ALA A 139 -1.24 -6.27 -10.87
N LEU A 140 -0.42 -6.75 -9.95
CA LEU A 140 0.26 -8.04 -10.08
C LEU A 140 -0.79 -9.15 -9.98
N GLU A 141 -0.54 -10.28 -10.62
CA GLU A 141 -1.49 -11.42 -10.66
C GLU A 141 -1.94 -11.84 -9.25
N GLU A 142 -1.01 -11.96 -8.33
CA GLU A 142 -1.28 -12.33 -6.94
C GLU A 142 -2.08 -11.28 -6.13
N THR A 143 -2.24 -10.06 -6.66
CA THR A 143 -3.00 -8.97 -6.01
C THR A 143 -4.36 -8.71 -6.65
N GLU A 144 -4.67 -9.38 -7.76
CA GLU A 144 -5.92 -9.19 -8.50
C GLU A 144 -7.15 -9.52 -7.64
N GLU A 145 -7.14 -10.66 -6.96
CA GLU A 145 -8.22 -11.06 -6.05
C GLU A 145 -8.48 -10.01 -4.96
N TYR A 146 -7.40 -9.40 -4.44
CA TYR A 146 -7.55 -8.32 -3.47
C TYR A 146 -8.22 -7.09 -4.08
N CYS A 147 -7.83 -6.69 -5.30
CA CYS A 147 -8.46 -5.58 -6.02
C CYS A 147 -9.96 -5.81 -6.21
N GLU A 148 -10.35 -6.99 -6.65
CA GLU A 148 -11.76 -7.36 -6.85
C GLU A 148 -12.53 -7.37 -5.51
N LYS A 149 -11.94 -7.94 -4.46
CA LYS A 149 -12.53 -8.00 -3.12
C LYS A 149 -12.82 -6.62 -2.52
N ILE A 150 -12.01 -5.62 -2.82
CA ILE A 150 -12.23 -4.23 -2.37
C ILE A 150 -13.16 -3.43 -3.29
N GLY A 151 -13.67 -4.04 -4.35
CA GLY A 151 -14.66 -3.46 -5.27
C GLY A 151 -14.06 -2.77 -6.50
N MET A 152 -12.76 -2.96 -6.78
CA MET A 152 -12.17 -2.47 -8.03
C MET A 152 -12.59 -3.35 -9.21
N VAL A 153 -12.69 -2.74 -10.38
CA VAL A 153 -13.10 -3.40 -11.61
C VAL A 153 -11.96 -3.40 -12.63
N HIS A 154 -11.69 -4.55 -13.24
CA HIS A 154 -10.75 -4.66 -14.36
C HIS A 154 -11.29 -3.89 -15.57
N THR A 155 -10.47 -2.99 -16.12
CA THR A 155 -10.90 -2.07 -17.19
C THR A 155 -10.74 -2.63 -18.61
N GLY A 156 -10.22 -3.86 -18.75
CA GLY A 156 -9.84 -4.45 -20.04
C GLY A 156 -8.46 -3.98 -20.57
N HIS A 157 -7.80 -3.04 -19.90
CA HIS A 157 -6.50 -2.54 -20.31
C HIS A 157 -5.35 -3.30 -19.64
N PHE A 158 -4.24 -3.45 -20.37
CA PHE A 158 -3.01 -4.08 -19.92
C PHE A 158 -1.81 -3.16 -20.17
N LYS A 159 -0.82 -3.23 -19.29
CA LYS A 159 0.47 -2.57 -19.45
C LYS A 159 1.57 -3.46 -18.86
N PHE A 160 2.57 -3.81 -19.64
CA PHE A 160 3.65 -4.72 -19.23
C PHE A 160 3.15 -6.07 -18.64
N GLY A 161 2.04 -6.60 -19.20
CA GLY A 161 1.41 -7.82 -18.70
C GLY A 161 0.50 -7.65 -17.48
N LEU A 162 0.50 -6.48 -16.84
CA LEU A 162 -0.33 -6.19 -15.68
C LEU A 162 -1.72 -5.70 -16.08
N LYS A 163 -2.77 -6.17 -15.41
CA LYS A 163 -4.14 -5.73 -15.59
C LYS A 163 -4.40 -4.38 -14.91
N LYS A 164 -5.05 -3.47 -15.63
CA LYS A 164 -5.50 -2.19 -15.04
C LYS A 164 -6.82 -2.37 -14.30
N TYR A 165 -6.82 -2.04 -13.02
CA TYR A 165 -8.02 -1.94 -12.18
C TYR A 165 -8.37 -0.50 -11.90
N HIS A 166 -9.67 -0.23 -11.74
CA HIS A 166 -10.22 1.08 -11.42
C HIS A 166 -11.17 0.99 -10.23
N MET A 167 -10.99 1.87 -9.27
CA MET A 167 -11.90 2.13 -8.17
C MET A 167 -12.83 3.28 -8.57
N ALA A 168 -14.11 3.00 -8.81
CA ALA A 168 -15.05 4.04 -9.12
C ALA A 168 -15.58 4.71 -7.84
N GLN A 169 -16.18 5.90 -7.97
CA GLN A 169 -16.66 6.73 -6.85
C GLN A 169 -17.61 5.97 -5.92
N LYS A 170 -18.52 5.16 -6.47
CA LYS A 170 -19.50 4.39 -5.70
C LYS A 170 -18.84 3.35 -4.82
N GLU A 171 -17.90 2.59 -5.39
CA GLU A 171 -17.14 1.54 -4.71
C GLU A 171 -16.21 2.14 -3.66
N ALA A 172 -15.57 3.27 -3.97
CA ALA A 172 -14.78 4.04 -3.02
C ALA A 172 -15.62 4.46 -1.80
N ALA A 173 -16.84 4.96 -2.01
CA ALA A 173 -17.74 5.34 -0.91
C ALA A 173 -18.18 4.14 -0.04
N VAL A 174 -18.37 2.96 -0.65
CA VAL A 174 -18.67 1.72 0.09
C VAL A 174 -17.46 1.30 0.92
N PHE A 175 -16.26 1.29 0.33
CA PHE A 175 -15.03 0.96 1.01
C PHE A 175 -14.77 1.89 2.20
N GLU A 176 -14.88 3.21 2.00
CA GLU A 176 -14.72 4.21 3.06
C GLU A 176 -15.67 3.97 4.23
N ARG A 177 -16.96 3.75 3.96
CA ARG A 177 -17.95 3.47 5.01
C ARG A 177 -17.56 2.27 5.86
N ASN A 178 -17.09 1.20 5.22
CA ASN A 178 -16.70 -0.03 5.91
C ASN A 178 -15.41 0.13 6.72
N PHE A 179 -14.47 0.95 6.24
CA PHE A 179 -13.18 1.16 6.90
C PHE A 179 -13.20 2.28 7.95
N ARG A 180 -14.17 3.23 7.87
CA ARG A 180 -14.25 4.44 8.71
C ARG A 180 -14.19 4.14 10.21
N LYS A 181 -14.74 3.01 10.66
CA LYS A 181 -14.71 2.59 12.07
C LYS A 181 -13.31 2.37 12.65
N TYR A 182 -12.30 2.23 11.79
CA TYR A 182 -10.90 2.06 12.18
C TYR A 182 -10.10 3.37 12.16
N ILE A 183 -10.67 4.45 11.63
CA ILE A 183 -10.01 5.75 11.56
C ILE A 183 -10.00 6.39 12.95
N ILE A 184 -8.84 6.95 13.31
CA ILE A 184 -8.67 7.75 14.52
C ILE A 184 -8.90 9.20 14.11
N LEU A 185 -10.00 9.77 14.61
CA LEU A 185 -10.32 11.19 14.42
C LEU A 185 -9.54 11.99 15.47
N GLU A 186 -8.88 13.05 15.03
CA GLU A 186 -8.24 14.05 15.89
C GLU A 186 -9.27 15.04 16.44
#